data_aaa47de3dd6e30affd9f31d026bbcb65
#
_entry.id   aaa47de3dd6e30affd9f31d026bbcb65
#
_cell.length_a   1.000
_cell.length_b   1.000
_cell.length_c   1.000
_cell.angle_alpha   90.00
_cell.angle_beta   90.00
_cell.angle_gamma   90.00
#
_symmetry.space_group_name_H-M   'P 1'
#
loop_
_entity.id
_entity.type
_entity.pdbx_description
1 polymer ?
#
loop_
_entity_poly.entity_id
_entity_poly.type
_entity_poly.pdbx_seq_one_letter_code
_entity_poly.pdbx_strand_id
1 'polypeptide(L)'
;MRRRRTLTRQTEGSALVEFAIALPLLVVFLVGIYDFSGAFNQKQKIGHAAQEAAVIAGAQPMTDMDPAAPATANPYSLQPVLEVVFSSLSADNVLPQGTWASCAVAHNHLSELKWSFTITGCTPDSLVIAIDRGWVTSVGGPPTTVGTQVTVSYPYHWRFNSVIQLLVPGAIYAATTNISETATVHNQM
;
A
#
# COMPACT_ATOMS: atom_id res chain seq x y z
N MET A 1 -17.42 46.81 56.78
CA MET A 1 -17.93 45.84 55.77
C MET A 1 -16.78 45.41 54.82
N ARG A 2 -16.19 44.21 55.03
CA ARG A 2 -15.11 43.63 54.17
C ARG A 2 -15.77 42.78 53.09
N ARG A 3 -15.74 43.25 51.84
CA ARG A 3 -16.19 42.48 50.66
C ARG A 3 -15.31 41.24 50.49
N ARG A 4 -15.88 40.05 50.72
CA ARG A 4 -15.30 38.78 50.28
C ARG A 4 -15.27 38.77 48.74
N ARG A 5 -14.14 39.07 48.13
CA ARG A 5 -13.91 38.82 46.70
C ARG A 5 -13.80 37.30 46.54
N THR A 6 -14.74 36.78 45.81
CA THR A 6 -14.94 35.39 45.50
C THR A 6 -13.71 34.81 44.78
N LEU A 7 -13.17 33.70 45.33
CA LEU A 7 -12.04 32.90 44.79
C LEU A 7 -12.41 32.14 43.51
N THR A 8 -13.62 32.30 42.96
CA THR A 8 -14.11 31.64 41.76
C THR A 8 -13.36 32.04 40.46
N ARG A 9 -12.66 33.17 40.47
CA ARG A 9 -11.96 33.69 39.27
C ARG A 9 -10.60 33.02 39.01
N GLN A 10 -10.04 32.29 39.97
CA GLN A 10 -8.75 31.60 39.83
C GLN A 10 -8.89 30.21 39.19
N THR A 11 -10.04 29.53 39.35
CA THR A 11 -10.30 28.21 38.77
C THR A 11 -10.61 28.27 37.28
N GLU A 12 -11.24 29.34 36.81
CA GLU A 12 -11.52 29.53 35.38
C GLU A 12 -10.22 29.74 34.55
N GLY A 13 -9.24 30.44 35.13
CA GLY A 13 -7.92 30.61 34.49
C GLY A 13 -7.11 29.32 34.42
N SER A 14 -7.19 28.45 35.43
CA SER A 14 -6.51 27.15 35.43
C SER A 14 -7.05 26.23 34.37
N ALA A 15 -8.37 26.13 34.21
CA ALA A 15 -9.02 25.31 33.19
C ALA A 15 -8.66 25.74 31.75
N LEU A 16 -8.52 27.06 31.52
CA LEU A 16 -8.07 27.55 30.19
C LEU A 16 -6.63 27.14 29.88
N VAL A 17 -5.73 27.16 30.87
CA VAL A 17 -4.33 26.74 30.69
C VAL A 17 -4.26 25.23 30.46
N GLU A 18 -5.00 24.43 31.19
CA GLU A 18 -5.09 22.97 30.99
C GLU A 18 -5.62 22.65 29.60
N PHE A 19 -6.67 23.34 29.16
CA PHE A 19 -7.21 23.17 27.81
C PHE A 19 -6.22 23.60 26.73
N ALA A 20 -5.47 24.70 26.93
CA ALA A 20 -4.49 25.18 25.99
C ALA A 20 -3.33 24.17 25.78
N ILE A 21 -2.99 23.39 26.81
CA ILE A 21 -1.96 22.33 26.73
C ILE A 21 -2.56 21.04 26.14
N ALA A 22 -3.80 20.68 26.50
CA ALA A 22 -4.46 19.48 26.01
C ALA A 22 -4.86 19.55 24.53
N LEU A 23 -5.24 20.75 24.06
CA LEU A 23 -5.73 20.95 22.68
C LEU A 23 -4.73 20.56 21.60
N PRO A 24 -3.44 20.97 21.63
CA PRO A 24 -2.45 20.53 20.64
C PRO A 24 -2.28 19.00 20.62
N LEU A 25 -2.27 18.37 21.78
CA LEU A 25 -2.16 16.92 21.93
C LEU A 25 -3.36 16.19 21.32
N LEU A 26 -4.57 16.71 21.55
CA LEU A 26 -5.79 16.18 20.97
C LEU A 26 -5.78 16.31 19.44
N VAL A 27 -5.33 17.43 18.90
CA VAL A 27 -5.19 17.63 17.45
C VAL A 27 -4.22 16.59 16.85
N VAL A 28 -3.07 16.33 17.47
CA VAL A 28 -2.12 15.32 17.04
C VAL A 28 -2.77 13.93 16.99
N PHE A 29 -3.53 13.55 18.01
CA PHE A 29 -4.25 12.28 18.03
C PHE A 29 -5.29 12.18 16.89
N LEU A 30 -6.09 13.22 16.69
CA LEU A 30 -7.11 13.23 15.64
C LEU A 30 -6.50 13.08 14.25
N VAL A 31 -5.42 13.81 13.96
CA VAL A 31 -4.71 13.72 12.69
C VAL A 31 -4.06 12.34 12.52
N GLY A 32 -3.48 11.79 13.59
CA GLY A 32 -2.91 10.44 13.59
C GLY A 32 -3.97 9.37 13.25
N ILE A 33 -5.14 9.40 13.88
CA ILE A 33 -6.24 8.45 13.60
C ILE A 33 -6.69 8.57 12.15
N TYR A 34 -6.84 9.80 11.64
CA TYR A 34 -7.25 10.04 10.26
C TYR A 34 -6.23 9.47 9.25
N ASP A 35 -4.95 9.68 9.49
CA ASP A 35 -3.88 9.22 8.59
C ASP A 35 -3.73 7.71 8.62
N PHE A 36 -3.81 7.09 9.81
CA PHE A 36 -3.85 5.63 9.93
C PHE A 36 -5.06 5.01 9.23
N SER A 37 -6.22 5.63 9.32
CA SER A 37 -7.43 5.18 8.61
C SER A 37 -7.22 5.23 7.10
N GLY A 38 -6.56 6.27 6.57
CA GLY A 38 -6.20 6.40 5.17
C GLY A 38 -5.25 5.29 4.70
N ALA A 39 -4.19 5.03 5.47
CA ALA A 39 -3.23 3.97 5.17
C ALA A 39 -3.89 2.58 5.19
N PHE A 40 -4.76 2.31 6.15
CA PHE A 40 -5.49 1.05 6.24
C PHE A 40 -6.46 0.86 5.07
N ASN A 41 -7.15 1.91 4.65
CA ASN A 41 -8.02 1.88 3.47
C ASN A 41 -7.21 1.59 2.19
N GLN A 42 -6.06 2.26 2.01
CA GLN A 42 -5.18 1.97 0.87
C GLN A 42 -4.68 0.52 0.90
N LYS A 43 -4.32 0.01 2.07
CA LYS A 43 -3.92 -1.39 2.26
C LYS A 43 -5.00 -2.37 1.79
N GLN A 44 -6.27 -2.14 2.15
CA GLN A 44 -7.39 -2.98 1.71
C GLN A 44 -7.57 -2.94 0.18
N LYS A 45 -7.47 -1.77 -0.43
CA LYS A 45 -7.56 -1.61 -1.89
C LYS A 45 -6.43 -2.34 -2.63
N ILE A 46 -5.20 -2.23 -2.15
CA ILE A 46 -4.06 -2.98 -2.69
C ILE A 46 -4.28 -4.49 -2.51
N GLY A 47 -4.83 -4.92 -1.38
CA GLY A 47 -5.18 -6.32 -1.13
C GLY A 47 -6.24 -6.84 -2.10
N HIS A 48 -7.28 -6.06 -2.41
CA HIS A 48 -8.28 -6.41 -3.42
C HIS A 48 -7.65 -6.53 -4.81
N ALA A 49 -6.85 -5.56 -5.23
CA ALA A 49 -6.15 -5.61 -6.51
C ALA A 49 -5.22 -6.83 -6.62
N ALA A 50 -4.53 -7.19 -5.54
CA ALA A 50 -3.69 -8.39 -5.49
C ALA A 50 -4.52 -9.68 -5.63
N GLN A 51 -5.71 -9.75 -5.01
CA GLN A 51 -6.62 -10.90 -5.11
C GLN A 51 -7.16 -11.07 -6.53
N GLU A 52 -7.66 -10.01 -7.16
CA GLU A 52 -8.12 -10.03 -8.55
C GLU A 52 -7.00 -10.46 -9.50
N ALA A 53 -5.81 -9.88 -9.32
CA ALA A 53 -4.63 -10.22 -10.09
C ALA A 53 -4.21 -11.68 -9.92
N ALA A 54 -4.27 -12.23 -8.69
CA ALA A 54 -3.93 -13.62 -8.43
C ALA A 54 -4.88 -14.59 -9.13
N VAL A 55 -6.19 -14.29 -9.14
CA VAL A 55 -7.20 -15.10 -9.85
C VAL A 55 -6.91 -15.12 -11.34
N ILE A 56 -6.68 -13.96 -11.94
CA ILE A 56 -6.37 -13.86 -13.37
C ILE A 56 -5.04 -14.54 -13.68
N ALA A 57 -4.00 -14.30 -12.89
CA ALA A 57 -2.71 -14.94 -13.07
C ALA A 57 -2.81 -16.47 -12.98
N GLY A 58 -3.59 -17.00 -12.01
CA GLY A 58 -3.81 -18.44 -11.85
C GLY A 58 -4.53 -19.11 -13.04
N ALA A 59 -5.31 -18.34 -13.80
CA ALA A 59 -6.04 -18.81 -14.99
C ALA A 59 -5.26 -18.67 -16.30
N GLN A 60 -4.15 -17.89 -16.32
CA GLN A 60 -3.35 -17.69 -17.55
C GLN A 60 -2.54 -18.93 -17.91
N PRO A 61 -2.30 -19.20 -19.22
CA PRO A 61 -1.40 -20.26 -19.65
C PRO A 61 0.04 -19.99 -19.18
N MET A 62 0.81 -21.06 -19.00
CA MET A 62 2.22 -20.99 -18.61
C MET A 62 3.18 -21.34 -19.76
N THR A 63 2.68 -21.42 -20.98
CA THR A 63 3.43 -21.87 -22.16
C THR A 63 4.54 -20.92 -22.61
N ASP A 64 4.45 -19.65 -22.22
CA ASP A 64 5.42 -18.58 -22.50
C ASP A 64 6.37 -18.29 -21.34
N MET A 65 6.27 -19.09 -20.25
CA MET A 65 7.09 -18.94 -19.06
C MET A 65 8.16 -20.00 -19.02
N ASP A 66 9.41 -19.61 -19.33
CA ASP A 66 10.57 -20.48 -19.25
C ASP A 66 11.34 -20.19 -17.95
N PRO A 67 11.53 -21.19 -17.06
CA PRO A 67 12.33 -21.04 -15.85
C PRO A 67 13.79 -20.64 -16.10
N ALA A 68 14.33 -20.97 -17.29
CA ALA A 68 15.67 -20.60 -17.72
C ALA A 68 15.71 -19.29 -18.53
N ALA A 69 14.59 -18.57 -18.61
CA ALA A 69 14.51 -17.33 -19.40
C ALA A 69 15.51 -16.26 -18.89
N PRO A 70 16.04 -15.43 -19.78
CA PRO A 70 16.92 -14.33 -19.37
C PRO A 70 16.15 -13.32 -18.50
N ALA A 71 16.87 -12.52 -17.71
CA ALA A 71 16.29 -11.48 -16.85
C ALA A 71 15.41 -10.46 -17.59
N THR A 72 15.62 -10.33 -18.90
CA THR A 72 14.86 -9.45 -19.81
C THR A 72 13.60 -10.10 -20.41
N ALA A 73 13.30 -11.35 -20.06
CA ALA A 73 12.11 -12.03 -20.57
C ALA A 73 10.83 -11.37 -20.04
N ASN A 74 9.88 -11.17 -20.93
CA ASN A 74 8.59 -10.57 -20.63
C ASN A 74 7.46 -11.47 -21.12
N PRO A 75 6.94 -12.37 -20.27
CA PRO A 75 5.84 -13.26 -20.63
C PRO A 75 4.56 -12.49 -20.96
N TYR A 76 3.98 -12.73 -22.13
CA TYR A 76 2.73 -12.10 -22.56
C TYR A 76 1.54 -12.50 -21.69
N SER A 77 1.56 -13.70 -21.12
CA SER A 77 0.53 -14.19 -20.19
C SER A 77 0.41 -13.35 -18.93
N LEU A 78 1.44 -12.59 -18.55
CA LEU A 78 1.42 -11.74 -17.37
C LEU A 78 0.92 -10.31 -17.66
N GLN A 79 0.80 -9.88 -18.91
CA GLN A 79 0.34 -8.53 -19.26
C GLN A 79 -1.08 -8.23 -18.77
N PRO A 80 -2.09 -9.13 -18.94
CA PRO A 80 -3.44 -8.89 -18.43
C PRO A 80 -3.47 -8.75 -16.90
N VAL A 81 -2.55 -9.41 -16.18
CA VAL A 81 -2.45 -9.31 -14.73
C VAL A 81 -2.03 -7.90 -14.30
N LEU A 82 -1.06 -7.31 -15.00
CA LEU A 82 -0.60 -5.94 -14.74
C LEU A 82 -1.71 -4.91 -15.02
N GLU A 83 -2.43 -5.08 -16.13
CA GLU A 83 -3.54 -4.21 -16.53
C GLU A 83 -4.67 -4.24 -15.51
N VAL A 84 -5.00 -5.41 -14.97
CA VAL A 84 -6.03 -5.56 -13.93
C VAL A 84 -5.60 -4.87 -12.64
N VAL A 85 -4.38 -5.06 -12.17
CA VAL A 85 -3.88 -4.35 -10.98
C VAL A 85 -3.98 -2.84 -11.18
N PHE A 86 -3.51 -2.34 -12.33
CA PHE A 86 -3.55 -0.92 -12.62
C PHE A 86 -4.98 -0.38 -12.68
N SER A 87 -5.89 -1.09 -13.37
CA SER A 87 -7.30 -0.67 -13.50
C SER A 87 -8.04 -0.71 -12.16
N SER A 88 -7.82 -1.73 -11.34
CA SER A 88 -8.42 -1.86 -10.01
C SER A 88 -7.95 -0.73 -9.08
N LEU A 89 -6.64 -0.47 -9.01
CA LEU A 89 -6.10 0.61 -8.20
C LEU A 89 -6.50 2.00 -8.69
N SER A 90 -6.67 2.19 -10.01
CA SER A 90 -7.16 3.43 -10.59
C SER A 90 -8.65 3.65 -10.30
N ALA A 91 -9.47 2.61 -10.39
CA ALA A 91 -10.89 2.66 -10.04
C ALA A 91 -11.10 3.01 -8.56
N ASP A 92 -10.23 2.50 -7.71
CA ASP A 92 -10.23 2.76 -6.27
C ASP A 92 -9.60 4.11 -5.87
N ASN A 93 -9.16 4.92 -6.84
CA ASN A 93 -8.46 6.19 -6.63
C ASN A 93 -7.18 6.06 -5.76
N VAL A 94 -6.50 4.94 -5.82
CA VAL A 94 -5.15 4.78 -5.24
C VAL A 94 -4.12 5.34 -6.21
N LEU A 95 -4.29 5.06 -7.52
CA LEU A 95 -3.52 5.65 -8.59
C LEU A 95 -4.30 6.82 -9.22
N PRO A 96 -3.61 7.85 -9.71
CA PRO A 96 -4.26 8.89 -10.51
C PRO A 96 -4.90 8.24 -11.75
N GLN A 97 -6.05 8.75 -12.15
CA GLN A 97 -6.71 8.28 -13.36
C GLN A 97 -5.84 8.61 -14.57
N GLY A 98 -5.19 7.60 -15.10
CA GLY A 98 -4.31 7.67 -16.26
C GLY A 98 -4.60 6.50 -17.22
N THR A 99 -4.08 6.60 -18.42
CA THR A 99 -4.15 5.49 -19.39
C THR A 99 -2.96 4.57 -19.20
N TRP A 100 -3.20 3.28 -19.13
CA TRP A 100 -2.16 2.24 -19.09
C TRP A 100 -1.09 2.42 -20.18
N ALA A 101 -1.51 2.86 -21.36
CA ALA A 101 -0.62 3.09 -22.51
C ALA A 101 0.48 4.15 -22.26
N SER A 102 0.33 5.01 -21.25
CA SER A 102 1.34 6.00 -20.89
C SER A 102 2.36 5.51 -19.88
N CYS A 103 2.19 4.27 -19.36
CA CYS A 103 3.08 3.71 -18.35
C CYS A 103 4.34 3.12 -18.98
N ALA A 104 5.47 3.34 -18.33
CA ALA A 104 6.71 2.60 -18.60
C ALA A 104 6.75 1.39 -17.66
N VAL A 105 6.85 0.19 -18.22
CA VAL A 105 6.90 -1.07 -17.47
C VAL A 105 8.30 -1.66 -17.61
N ALA A 106 9.05 -1.63 -16.51
CA ALA A 106 10.30 -2.38 -16.39
C ALA A 106 9.98 -3.75 -15.79
N HIS A 107 10.55 -4.79 -16.36
CA HIS A 107 10.37 -6.17 -15.91
C HIS A 107 11.70 -6.81 -15.56
N ASN A 108 11.68 -7.73 -14.63
CA ASN A 108 12.85 -8.51 -14.22
C ASN A 108 12.42 -9.94 -13.86
N HIS A 109 13.05 -10.91 -14.49
CA HIS A 109 12.92 -12.32 -14.13
C HIS A 109 13.82 -12.57 -12.90
N LEU A 110 13.22 -12.95 -11.79
CA LEU A 110 13.92 -13.11 -10.51
C LEU A 110 14.45 -14.53 -10.32
N SER A 111 13.61 -15.53 -10.54
CA SER A 111 13.96 -16.94 -10.42
C SER A 111 12.83 -17.81 -10.96
N GLU A 112 13.18 -18.93 -11.60
CA GLU A 112 12.23 -19.94 -12.10
C GLU A 112 10.95 -19.35 -12.73
N LEU A 113 9.83 -19.35 -11.99
CA LEU A 113 8.52 -18.85 -12.44
C LEU A 113 8.12 -17.55 -11.74
N LYS A 114 9.11 -16.74 -11.33
CA LYS A 114 8.92 -15.49 -10.60
C LYS A 114 9.42 -14.27 -11.38
N TRP A 115 8.53 -13.32 -11.60
CA TRP A 115 8.80 -12.04 -12.25
C TRP A 115 8.44 -10.86 -11.36
N SER A 116 9.16 -9.77 -11.51
CA SER A 116 8.85 -8.49 -10.89
C SER A 116 8.68 -7.43 -11.97
N PHE A 117 7.62 -6.66 -11.86
CA PHE A 117 7.30 -5.56 -12.77
C PHE A 117 7.28 -4.26 -11.97
N THR A 118 7.95 -3.24 -12.50
CA THR A 118 7.95 -1.90 -11.93
C THR A 118 7.33 -0.94 -12.94
N ILE A 119 6.20 -0.37 -12.55
CA ILE A 119 5.41 0.54 -13.38
C ILE A 119 5.69 1.97 -12.94
N THR A 120 6.10 2.81 -13.89
CA THR A 120 6.49 4.21 -13.68
C THR A 120 5.96 5.10 -14.80
N GLY A 121 6.08 6.41 -14.64
CA GLY A 121 5.76 7.41 -15.67
C GLY A 121 4.28 7.78 -15.78
N CYS A 122 3.37 6.91 -15.39
CA CYS A 122 1.92 7.16 -15.34
C CYS A 122 1.41 7.34 -13.89
N THR A 123 2.26 7.12 -12.91
CA THR A 123 1.97 7.25 -11.48
C THR A 123 3.02 8.15 -10.82
N PRO A 124 2.66 8.94 -9.78
CA PRO A 124 3.62 9.78 -9.07
C PRO A 124 4.74 8.96 -8.43
N ASP A 125 4.42 7.74 -7.97
CA ASP A 125 5.37 6.80 -7.39
C ASP A 125 5.42 5.51 -8.19
N SER A 126 6.43 4.68 -7.95
CA SER A 126 6.57 3.38 -8.60
C SER A 126 5.59 2.35 -8.01
N LEU A 127 4.78 1.73 -8.87
CA LEU A 127 3.98 0.57 -8.54
C LEU A 127 4.81 -0.69 -8.85
N VAL A 128 5.01 -1.54 -7.84
CA VAL A 128 5.74 -2.79 -7.99
C VAL A 128 4.79 -3.97 -7.87
N ILE A 129 4.84 -4.87 -8.85
CA ILE A 129 4.02 -6.09 -8.90
C ILE A 129 4.98 -7.27 -9.05
N ALA A 130 4.99 -8.17 -8.07
CA ALA A 130 5.73 -9.43 -8.15
C ALA A 130 4.74 -10.58 -8.35
N ILE A 131 5.01 -11.44 -9.33
CA ILE A 131 4.16 -12.58 -9.69
C ILE A 131 5.02 -13.84 -9.64
N ASP A 132 4.63 -14.80 -8.81
CA ASP A 132 5.24 -16.11 -8.66
C ASP A 132 4.23 -17.18 -9.04
N ARG A 133 4.43 -17.83 -10.18
CA ARG A 133 3.56 -18.88 -10.72
C ARG A 133 3.98 -20.28 -10.26
N GLY A 134 5.14 -20.38 -9.65
CA GLY A 134 5.69 -21.62 -9.09
C GLY A 134 5.54 -21.70 -7.57
N TRP A 135 4.70 -20.89 -6.96
CA TRP A 135 4.55 -20.90 -5.52
C TRP A 135 3.98 -22.23 -5.03
N VAL A 136 4.70 -22.88 -4.10
CA VAL A 136 4.33 -24.19 -3.57
C VAL A 136 3.91 -24.03 -2.12
N THR A 137 2.71 -24.48 -1.79
CA THR A 137 2.30 -24.59 -0.39
C THR A 137 2.61 -25.98 0.13
N SER A 138 3.41 -26.06 1.19
CA SER A 138 3.75 -27.29 1.90
C SER A 138 3.04 -27.35 3.26
N VAL A 139 1.76 -27.03 3.31
CA VAL A 139 1.01 -27.12 4.57
C VAL A 139 0.75 -28.59 4.89
N GLY A 140 1.61 -29.18 5.73
CA GLY A 140 1.34 -30.46 6.37
C GLY A 140 1.69 -31.73 5.60
N GLY A 141 2.50 -31.66 4.55
CA GLY A 141 2.96 -32.83 3.78
C GLY A 141 2.27 -33.01 2.43
N PRO A 142 2.62 -34.06 1.64
CA PRO A 142 2.01 -34.29 0.33
C PRO A 142 0.49 -34.54 0.43
N PRO A 143 -0.31 -34.05 -0.58
CA PRO A 143 0.14 -33.50 -1.85
C PRO A 143 0.51 -32.01 -1.74
N THR A 144 1.63 -31.63 -2.39
CA THR A 144 2.01 -30.24 -2.59
C THR A 144 1.14 -29.64 -3.68
N THR A 145 0.49 -28.51 -3.40
CA THR A 145 -0.28 -27.78 -4.41
C THR A 145 0.54 -26.63 -4.94
N VAL A 146 0.58 -26.54 -6.27
CA VAL A 146 1.22 -25.41 -6.96
C VAL A 146 0.19 -24.30 -7.15
N GLY A 147 0.56 -23.11 -6.75
CA GLY A 147 -0.30 -21.93 -6.85
C GLY A 147 0.41 -20.77 -7.51
N THR A 148 -0.35 -19.71 -7.68
CA THR A 148 0.14 -18.40 -8.08
C THR A 148 0.07 -17.45 -6.90
N GLN A 149 1.17 -16.77 -6.63
CA GLN A 149 1.27 -15.71 -5.65
C GLN A 149 1.47 -14.37 -6.36
N VAL A 150 0.65 -13.39 -6.06
CA VAL A 150 0.81 -12.02 -6.57
C VAL A 150 0.99 -11.09 -5.39
N THR A 151 2.06 -10.31 -5.44
CA THR A 151 2.36 -9.27 -4.44
C THR A 151 2.32 -7.91 -5.13
N VAL A 152 1.49 -7.01 -4.61
CA VAL A 152 1.36 -5.64 -5.10
C VAL A 152 1.87 -4.69 -4.03
N SER A 153 2.77 -3.79 -4.41
CA SER A 153 3.39 -2.81 -3.51
C SER A 153 3.27 -1.41 -4.06
N TYR A 154 2.75 -0.50 -3.26
CA TYR A 154 2.64 0.91 -3.59
C TYR A 154 2.88 1.79 -2.37
N PRO A 155 3.60 2.93 -2.48
CA PRO A 155 3.89 3.78 -1.34
C PRO A 155 2.67 4.56 -0.86
N TYR A 156 2.55 4.71 0.45
CA TYR A 156 1.62 5.61 1.12
C TYR A 156 2.36 6.83 1.65
N HIS A 157 1.82 8.03 1.37
CA HIS A 157 2.35 9.30 1.84
C HIS A 157 1.64 9.74 3.11
N TRP A 158 2.37 9.77 4.22
CA TRP A 158 1.85 10.21 5.49
C TRP A 158 1.62 11.73 5.51
N ARG A 159 0.40 12.15 5.73
CA ARG A 159 0.02 13.57 5.87
C ARG A 159 0.40 14.13 7.23
N PHE A 160 0.52 13.26 8.22
CA PHE A 160 0.87 13.59 9.60
C PHE A 160 2.25 14.27 9.72
N ASN A 161 3.17 13.98 8.81
CA ASN A 161 4.49 14.61 8.78
C ASN A 161 4.41 16.14 8.75
N SER A 162 3.50 16.73 7.99
CA SER A 162 3.31 18.18 7.92
C SER A 162 2.83 18.79 9.25
N VAL A 163 2.01 18.06 10.00
CA VAL A 163 1.49 18.52 11.31
C VAL A 163 2.58 18.43 12.37
N ILE A 164 3.37 17.36 12.36
CA ILE A 164 4.51 17.21 13.31
C ILE A 164 5.54 18.29 13.08
N GLN A 165 5.90 18.61 11.84
CA GLN A 165 6.87 19.66 11.53
C GLN A 165 6.41 21.05 12.00
N LEU A 166 5.08 21.29 12.02
CA LEU A 166 4.52 22.53 12.56
C LEU A 166 4.70 22.62 14.08
N LEU A 167 4.57 21.50 14.80
CA LEU A 167 4.66 21.44 16.28
C LEU A 167 6.09 21.29 16.78
N VAL A 168 6.90 20.54 16.04
CA VAL A 168 8.33 20.28 16.38
C VAL A 168 9.17 20.53 15.13
N PRO A 169 9.63 21.78 14.92
CA PRO A 169 10.47 22.11 13.78
C PRO A 169 11.75 21.24 13.77
N GLY A 170 12.01 20.58 12.63
CA GLY A 170 13.17 19.70 12.46
C GLY A 170 12.93 18.23 12.80
N ALA A 171 11.73 17.84 13.24
CA ALA A 171 11.37 16.43 13.37
C ALA A 171 11.31 15.77 11.98
N ILE A 172 12.11 14.74 11.76
CA ILE A 172 12.09 13.92 10.54
C ILE A 172 11.26 12.69 10.85
N TYR A 173 10.08 12.59 10.23
CA TYR A 173 9.28 11.38 10.24
C TYR A 173 9.36 10.72 8.85
N ALA A 174 9.19 9.38 8.78
CA ALA A 174 9.14 8.71 7.50
C ALA A 174 7.99 9.29 6.67
N ALA A 175 8.32 10.06 5.63
CA ALA A 175 7.32 10.73 4.80
C ALA A 175 6.49 9.73 3.98
N THR A 176 7.06 8.56 3.70
CA THR A 176 6.45 7.50 2.89
C THR A 176 6.69 6.13 3.50
N THR A 177 5.72 5.24 3.36
CA THR A 177 5.83 3.83 3.75
C THR A 177 5.28 2.96 2.62
N ASN A 178 6.04 1.97 2.17
CA ASN A 178 5.55 1.03 1.18
C ASN A 178 4.53 0.09 1.82
N ILE A 179 3.31 0.09 1.27
CA ILE A 179 2.27 -0.87 1.61
C ILE A 179 2.36 -2.00 0.59
N SER A 180 2.51 -3.21 1.06
CA SER A 180 2.63 -4.41 0.25
C SER A 180 1.59 -5.43 0.72
N GLU A 181 0.82 -5.95 -0.22
CA GLU A 181 -0.18 -7.00 0.01
C GLU A 181 0.05 -8.16 -0.95
N THR A 182 -0.19 -9.35 -0.45
CA THR A 182 0.06 -10.60 -1.18
C THR A 182 -1.21 -11.44 -1.19
N ALA A 183 -1.58 -11.92 -2.37
CA ALA A 183 -2.66 -12.87 -2.57
C ALA A 183 -2.14 -14.15 -3.23
N THR A 184 -2.76 -15.26 -2.91
CA THR A 184 -2.41 -16.59 -3.43
C THR A 184 -3.63 -17.32 -3.93
N VAL A 185 -3.52 -17.96 -5.09
CA VAL A 185 -4.58 -18.76 -5.70
C VAL A 185 -3.99 -20.07 -6.25
N HIS A 186 -4.74 -21.17 -6.22
CA HIS A 186 -4.34 -22.40 -6.89
C HIS A 186 -4.40 -22.23 -8.40
N ASN A 187 -3.39 -22.77 -9.09
CA ASN A 187 -3.39 -22.76 -10.55
C ASN A 187 -4.54 -23.61 -11.07
N GLN A 188 -5.33 -23.04 -11.96
CA GLN A 188 -6.35 -23.77 -12.71
C GLN A 188 -5.66 -24.36 -13.93
N MET A 189 -5.39 -25.67 -13.90
CA MET A 189 -4.85 -26.44 -15.04
C MET A 189 -5.99 -27.03 -15.85
#